data_dbf154740387bdb7a9f9b2c803cb1eed
#
_entry.id   dbf154740387bdb7a9f9b2c803cb1eed
#
_cell.length_a   1.000
_cell.length_b   1.000
_cell.length_c   1.000
_cell.angle_alpha   90.00
_cell.angle_beta   90.00
_cell.angle_gamma   90.00
#
_symmetry.space_group_name_H-M   'P 1'
#
loop_
_entity.id
_entity.type
_entity.pdbx_description
1 polymer ?
#
loop_
_entity_poly.entity_id
_entity_poly.type
_entity_poly.pdbx_seq_one_letter_code
_entity_poly.pdbx_strand_id
1 'polypeptide(L)'
;MHSSSGLPSPASGLPKAGRPAVFLDRDGTLNAPVVRNGKPYPPATVAEFQLLPGVTEACRQLHAAGYVLVVATNQPDVGRGTQTPATVEAMHARLRELIPEIACIEVCYAPGQGVPHPEDRRRKPRPGMLADAAAALRLDLARSWMIGDRWRDVDCGQAAGCRTIFIDYGYNEPIRQQPDFTVRTFAEAAGIVLARP
;
A
#
# COMPACT_ATOMS: atom_id res chain seq x y z
N MET A 1 20.27 -29.84 -56.36
CA MET A 1 20.34 -28.54 -55.65
C MET A 1 19.12 -28.45 -54.77
N HIS A 2 19.25 -28.80 -53.47
CA HIS A 2 18.15 -28.73 -52.49
C HIS A 2 18.43 -27.57 -51.58
N SER A 3 17.61 -26.53 -51.69
CA SER A 3 17.68 -25.35 -50.79
C SER A 3 16.91 -25.66 -49.51
N SER A 4 17.60 -25.80 -48.40
CA SER A 4 17.01 -25.85 -47.05
C SER A 4 16.65 -24.45 -46.61
N SER A 5 15.36 -24.15 -46.55
CA SER A 5 14.83 -22.93 -45.88
C SER A 5 14.81 -23.16 -44.37
N GLY A 6 15.78 -22.58 -43.67
CA GLY A 6 15.78 -22.51 -42.18
C GLY A 6 14.67 -21.61 -41.70
N LEU A 7 13.75 -22.15 -40.88
CA LEU A 7 12.76 -21.39 -40.15
C LEU A 7 13.48 -20.62 -39.01
N PRO A 8 13.15 -19.37 -38.75
CA PRO A 8 13.69 -18.63 -37.58
C PRO A 8 13.15 -19.23 -36.32
N SER A 9 14.05 -19.55 -35.37
CA SER A 9 13.72 -19.96 -34.01
C SER A 9 12.86 -18.89 -33.31
N PRO A 10 11.81 -19.28 -32.59
CA PRO A 10 11.07 -18.33 -31.77
C PRO A 10 11.99 -17.77 -30.68
N ALA A 11 12.14 -16.45 -30.66
CA ALA A 11 12.84 -15.75 -29.61
C ALA A 11 12.17 -16.07 -28.26
N SER A 12 12.84 -16.84 -27.41
CA SER A 12 12.46 -17.12 -26.03
C SER A 12 12.61 -15.86 -25.19
N GLY A 13 11.66 -14.95 -25.32
CA GLY A 13 11.50 -13.84 -24.37
C GLY A 13 10.94 -14.40 -23.08
N LEU A 14 11.79 -14.68 -22.09
CA LEU A 14 11.34 -14.85 -20.72
C LEU A 14 10.45 -13.63 -20.35
N PRO A 15 9.29 -13.84 -19.71
CA PRO A 15 8.47 -12.72 -19.28
C PRO A 15 9.34 -11.79 -18.42
N LYS A 16 9.39 -10.50 -18.77
CA LYS A 16 10.13 -9.52 -17.98
C LYS A 16 9.66 -9.64 -16.54
N ALA A 17 10.58 -9.90 -15.61
CA ALA A 17 10.28 -9.94 -14.18
C ALA A 17 9.48 -8.70 -13.80
N GLY A 18 8.42 -8.87 -13.01
CA GLY A 18 7.59 -7.78 -12.53
C GLY A 18 8.42 -6.76 -11.74
N ARG A 19 7.97 -5.51 -11.70
CA ARG A 19 8.65 -4.45 -10.93
C ARG A 19 8.37 -4.63 -9.44
N PRO A 20 9.36 -4.39 -8.54
CA PRO A 20 9.10 -4.35 -7.12
C PRO A 20 8.24 -3.13 -6.75
N ALA A 21 7.41 -3.27 -5.73
CA ALA A 21 6.56 -2.19 -5.24
C ALA A 21 6.72 -1.98 -3.73
N VAL A 22 6.35 -0.79 -3.27
CA VAL A 22 6.07 -0.54 -1.87
C VAL A 22 4.59 -0.20 -1.75
N PHE A 23 3.84 -1.09 -1.13
CA PHE A 23 2.45 -0.87 -0.76
C PHE A 23 2.41 -0.12 0.57
N LEU A 24 1.63 0.93 0.61
CA LEU A 24 1.60 1.90 1.69
C LEU A 24 0.18 1.99 2.25
N ASP A 25 -0.02 1.76 3.54
CA ASP A 25 -1.25 2.23 4.15
C ASP A 25 -1.26 3.77 4.12
N ARG A 26 -2.44 4.37 4.25
CA ARG A 26 -2.61 5.81 4.20
C ARG A 26 -2.59 6.43 5.60
N ASP A 27 -3.62 6.14 6.39
CA ASP A 27 -3.87 6.78 7.68
C ASP A 27 -2.99 6.18 8.78
N GLY A 28 -2.10 6.97 9.35
CA GLY A 28 -1.09 6.52 10.30
C GLY A 28 0.22 6.09 9.66
N THR A 29 0.28 6.02 8.32
CA THR A 29 1.51 5.67 7.58
C THR A 29 2.01 6.83 6.74
N LEU A 30 1.18 7.38 5.88
CA LEU A 30 1.51 8.56 5.06
C LEU A 30 1.00 9.85 5.69
N ASN A 31 -0.22 9.87 6.21
CA ASN A 31 -0.78 11.02 6.88
C ASN A 31 -1.01 10.77 8.38
N ALA A 32 -0.94 11.86 9.14
CA ALA A 32 -1.19 11.84 10.56
C ALA A 32 -2.64 11.47 10.86
N PRO A 33 -2.89 10.61 11.86
CA PRO A 33 -4.23 10.42 12.39
C PRO A 33 -4.67 11.65 13.19
N VAL A 34 -5.98 11.91 13.21
CA VAL A 34 -6.57 12.90 14.11
C VAL A 34 -6.84 12.24 15.45
N VAL A 35 -6.13 12.64 16.49
CA VAL A 35 -6.33 12.08 17.83
C VAL A 35 -7.52 12.75 18.52
N ARG A 36 -8.55 11.97 18.87
CA ARG A 36 -9.73 12.40 19.63
C ARG A 36 -9.90 11.48 20.83
N ASN A 37 -9.90 12.05 22.04
CA ASN A 37 -10.01 11.29 23.29
C ASN A 37 -8.96 10.15 23.41
N GLY A 38 -7.72 10.41 23.00
CA GLY A 38 -6.61 9.44 23.03
C GLY A 38 -6.69 8.31 21.99
N LYS A 39 -7.65 8.36 21.04
CA LYS A 39 -7.79 7.38 19.96
C LYS A 39 -7.45 8.00 18.60
N PRO A 40 -6.70 7.31 17.74
CA PRO A 40 -6.45 7.75 16.37
C PRO A 40 -7.66 7.49 15.48
N TYR A 41 -8.03 8.50 14.70
CA TYR A 41 -9.07 8.44 13.67
C TYR A 41 -8.48 8.94 12.34
N PRO A 42 -9.01 8.50 11.20
CA PRO A 42 -8.67 9.11 9.93
C PRO A 42 -9.15 10.59 9.90
N PRO A 43 -8.51 11.46 9.10
CA PRO A 43 -9.01 12.82 8.88
C PRO A 43 -10.42 12.77 8.29
N ALA A 44 -11.31 13.63 8.78
CA ALA A 44 -12.68 13.73 8.31
C ALA A 44 -12.82 14.68 7.11
N THR A 45 -11.86 15.60 6.93
CA THR A 45 -11.87 16.62 5.88
C THR A 45 -10.49 16.74 5.23
N VAL A 46 -10.44 17.36 4.04
CA VAL A 46 -9.17 17.65 3.37
C VAL A 46 -8.31 18.63 4.19
N ALA A 47 -8.92 19.53 4.96
CA ALA A 47 -8.20 20.48 5.80
C ALA A 47 -7.47 19.78 6.96
N GLU A 48 -7.99 18.67 7.45
CA GLU A 48 -7.34 17.84 8.49
C GLU A 48 -6.27 16.90 7.90
N PHE A 49 -6.22 16.74 6.58
CA PHE A 49 -5.31 15.82 5.92
C PHE A 49 -3.89 16.40 5.87
N GLN A 50 -3.01 15.91 6.73
CA GLN A 50 -1.61 16.36 6.84
C GLN A 50 -0.66 15.16 6.77
N LEU A 51 0.37 15.26 5.93
CA LEU A 51 1.40 14.22 5.86
C LEU A 51 2.20 14.15 7.16
N LEU A 52 2.64 12.95 7.50
CA LEU A 52 3.62 12.74 8.56
C LEU A 52 5.00 13.31 8.15
N PRO A 53 5.82 13.73 9.12
CA PRO A 53 7.15 14.26 8.82
C PRO A 53 8.02 13.28 8.01
N GLY A 54 8.70 13.80 6.99
CA GLY A 54 9.65 13.05 6.17
C GLY A 54 9.03 12.12 5.11
N VAL A 55 7.70 11.98 5.07
CA VAL A 55 7.01 11.06 4.14
C VAL A 55 7.30 11.39 2.68
N THR A 56 7.20 12.67 2.28
CA THR A 56 7.43 13.08 0.88
C THR A 56 8.84 12.72 0.42
N GLU A 57 9.84 13.04 1.22
CA GLU A 57 11.24 12.73 0.88
C GLU A 57 11.50 11.23 0.82
N ALA A 58 10.97 10.46 1.78
CA ALA A 58 11.12 9.01 1.78
C ALA A 58 10.44 8.35 0.56
N CYS A 59 9.24 8.81 0.17
CA CYS A 59 8.56 8.34 -1.04
C CYS A 59 9.39 8.65 -2.31
N ARG A 60 9.96 9.85 -2.41
CA ARG A 60 10.84 10.23 -3.51
C ARG A 60 12.07 9.32 -3.61
N GLN A 61 12.70 8.99 -2.48
CA GLN A 61 13.86 8.09 -2.43
C GLN A 61 13.49 6.65 -2.84
N LEU A 62 12.38 6.13 -2.36
CA LEU A 62 11.87 4.81 -2.75
C LEU A 62 11.59 4.75 -4.26
N HIS A 63 10.94 5.77 -4.80
CA HIS A 63 10.66 5.85 -6.23
C HIS A 63 11.96 5.94 -7.05
N ALA A 64 12.92 6.77 -6.63
CA ALA A 64 14.24 6.89 -7.28
C ALA A 64 15.04 5.58 -7.27
N ALA A 65 14.83 4.74 -6.25
CA ALA A 65 15.40 3.39 -6.16
C ALA A 65 14.67 2.34 -7.04
N GLY A 66 13.65 2.76 -7.81
CA GLY A 66 12.94 1.91 -8.78
C GLY A 66 11.70 1.20 -8.23
N TYR A 67 11.28 1.47 -7.01
CA TYR A 67 10.03 0.92 -6.48
C TYR A 67 8.80 1.65 -7.04
N VAL A 68 7.76 0.90 -7.35
CA VAL A 68 6.43 1.44 -7.66
C VAL A 68 5.69 1.70 -6.36
N LEU A 69 5.25 2.94 -6.12
CA LEU A 69 4.52 3.28 -4.91
C LEU A 69 3.02 3.09 -5.12
N VAL A 70 2.41 2.25 -4.31
CA VAL A 70 0.97 1.97 -4.34
C VAL A 70 0.38 2.19 -2.96
N VAL A 71 -0.61 3.05 -2.86
CA VAL A 71 -1.39 3.21 -1.62
C VAL A 71 -2.47 2.14 -1.57
N ALA A 72 -2.62 1.45 -0.44
CA ALA A 72 -3.67 0.46 -0.19
C ALA A 72 -4.38 0.76 1.12
N THR A 73 -5.56 1.38 1.05
CA THR A 73 -6.24 1.93 2.23
C THR A 73 -7.66 1.40 2.43
N ASN A 74 -7.99 1.05 3.67
CA ASN A 74 -9.38 0.78 4.09
C ASN A 74 -10.05 2.08 4.52
N GLN A 75 -11.18 2.42 3.89
CA GLN A 75 -11.98 3.59 4.22
C GLN A 75 -13.43 3.16 4.60
N PRO A 76 -13.58 2.46 5.74
CA PRO A 76 -14.85 1.83 6.09
C PRO A 76 -15.97 2.82 6.42
N ASP A 77 -15.63 4.06 6.74
CA ASP A 77 -16.61 5.09 7.12
C ASP A 77 -17.50 5.49 5.95
N VAL A 78 -17.03 5.28 4.70
CA VAL A 78 -17.85 5.42 3.51
C VAL A 78 -18.93 4.32 3.47
N GLY A 79 -18.54 3.08 3.65
CA GLY A 79 -19.51 1.97 3.69
C GLY A 79 -20.46 2.02 4.88
N ARG A 80 -20.10 2.71 5.96
CA ARG A 80 -20.96 2.96 7.13
C ARG A 80 -21.83 4.20 6.98
N GLY A 81 -21.65 5.01 5.93
CA GLY A 81 -22.40 6.23 5.70
C GLY A 81 -21.98 7.42 6.59
N THR A 82 -20.85 7.33 7.30
CA THR A 82 -20.32 8.41 8.15
C THR A 82 -19.30 9.30 7.43
N GLN A 83 -18.90 8.90 6.22
CA GLN A 83 -18.04 9.66 5.32
C GLN A 83 -18.55 9.52 3.88
N THR A 84 -18.16 10.45 2.99
CA THR A 84 -18.55 10.38 1.57
C THR A 84 -17.38 9.92 0.69
N PRO A 85 -17.65 9.19 -0.42
CA PRO A 85 -16.62 8.89 -1.40
C PRO A 85 -15.94 10.17 -1.92
N ALA A 86 -16.70 11.23 -2.17
CA ALA A 86 -16.18 12.50 -2.68
C ALA A 86 -15.14 13.11 -1.75
N THR A 87 -15.35 13.08 -0.44
CA THR A 87 -14.39 13.59 0.55
C THR A 87 -13.11 12.74 0.57
N VAL A 88 -13.24 11.41 0.49
CA VAL A 88 -12.08 10.50 0.44
C VAL A 88 -11.28 10.73 -0.85
N GLU A 89 -11.94 10.86 -2.00
CA GLU A 89 -11.27 11.13 -3.27
C GLU A 89 -10.61 12.51 -3.31
N ALA A 90 -11.17 13.52 -2.66
CA ALA A 90 -10.53 14.83 -2.51
C ALA A 90 -9.24 14.74 -1.68
N MET A 91 -9.21 13.91 -0.61
CA MET A 91 -7.97 13.62 0.13
C MET A 91 -6.96 12.86 -0.73
N HIS A 92 -7.40 11.90 -1.57
CA HIS A 92 -6.54 11.19 -2.51
C HIS A 92 -5.96 12.11 -3.57
N ALA A 93 -6.74 13.05 -4.08
CA ALA A 93 -6.24 14.08 -4.98
C ALA A 93 -5.15 14.92 -4.31
N ARG A 94 -5.41 15.38 -3.07
CA ARG A 94 -4.42 16.11 -2.27
C ARG A 94 -3.15 15.28 -2.00
N LEU A 95 -3.29 13.98 -1.73
CA LEU A 95 -2.16 13.09 -1.53
C LEU A 95 -1.28 13.00 -2.80
N ARG A 96 -1.89 12.88 -4.00
CA ARG A 96 -1.16 12.85 -5.28
C ARG A 96 -0.44 14.18 -5.60
N GLU A 97 -1.01 15.31 -5.19
CA GLU A 97 -0.34 16.60 -5.30
C GLU A 97 0.92 16.68 -4.43
N LEU A 98 0.85 16.12 -3.21
CA LEU A 98 1.94 16.16 -2.23
C LEU A 98 3.01 15.09 -2.50
N ILE A 99 2.63 13.98 -3.11
CA ILE A 99 3.51 12.83 -3.44
C ILE A 99 3.18 12.38 -4.87
N PRO A 100 3.69 13.07 -5.90
CA PRO A 100 3.40 12.76 -7.31
C PRO A 100 4.00 11.41 -7.76
N GLU A 101 4.89 10.81 -6.98
CA GLU A 101 5.47 9.49 -7.22
C GLU A 101 4.49 8.33 -7.00
N ILE A 102 3.33 8.56 -6.40
CA ILE A 102 2.31 7.52 -6.20
C ILE A 102 1.70 7.11 -7.54
N ALA A 103 1.96 5.87 -7.94
CA ALA A 103 1.48 5.31 -9.21
C ALA A 103 0.00 4.93 -9.16
N CYS A 104 -0.50 4.47 -8.00
CA CYS A 104 -1.88 4.00 -7.84
C CYS A 104 -2.35 4.17 -6.40
N ILE A 105 -3.65 4.40 -6.22
CA ILE A 105 -4.33 4.36 -4.91
C ILE A 105 -5.44 3.34 -5.00
N GLU A 106 -5.30 2.25 -4.26
CA GLU A 106 -6.30 1.22 -4.07
C GLU A 106 -7.07 1.51 -2.78
N VAL A 107 -8.37 1.67 -2.90
CA VAL A 107 -9.25 1.96 -1.77
C VAL A 107 -10.32 0.89 -1.62
N CYS A 108 -10.65 0.54 -0.39
CA CYS A 108 -11.75 -0.36 -0.05
C CYS A 108 -12.72 0.35 0.88
N TYR A 109 -13.97 0.46 0.44
CA TYR A 109 -15.07 1.10 1.19
C TYR A 109 -15.88 0.09 2.02
N ALA A 110 -15.58 -1.20 1.96
CA ALA A 110 -16.31 -2.21 2.75
C ALA A 110 -16.36 -1.81 4.24
N PRO A 111 -17.57 -1.79 4.88
CA PRO A 111 -17.75 -1.31 6.24
C PRO A 111 -17.06 -2.18 7.30
N GLY A 112 -16.81 -3.47 6.99
CA GLY A 112 -16.29 -4.43 7.95
C GLY A 112 -17.34 -4.84 8.99
N GLN A 113 -16.86 -5.35 10.14
CA GLN A 113 -17.74 -5.75 11.26
C GLN A 113 -18.77 -6.85 10.91
N GLY A 114 -18.41 -7.75 9.98
CA GLY A 114 -19.31 -8.85 9.56
C GLY A 114 -20.44 -8.45 8.61
N VAL A 115 -20.51 -7.18 8.20
CA VAL A 115 -21.47 -6.73 7.17
C VAL A 115 -20.95 -7.16 5.80
N PRO A 116 -21.66 -8.02 5.05
CA PRO A 116 -21.23 -8.45 3.72
C PRO A 116 -21.14 -7.25 2.75
N HIS A 117 -20.07 -7.22 1.96
CA HIS A 117 -19.85 -6.17 0.97
C HIS A 117 -19.14 -6.72 -0.27
N PRO A 118 -19.45 -6.26 -1.51
CA PRO A 118 -18.80 -6.73 -2.74
C PRO A 118 -17.27 -6.56 -2.72
N GLU A 119 -16.76 -5.56 -2.00
CA GLU A 119 -15.33 -5.30 -1.89
C GLU A 119 -14.64 -6.06 -0.74
N ASP A 120 -15.31 -6.97 -0.06
CA ASP A 120 -14.72 -7.66 1.11
C ASP A 120 -13.38 -8.35 0.80
N ARG A 121 -13.20 -8.89 -0.42
CA ARG A 121 -11.93 -9.49 -0.84
C ARG A 121 -10.78 -8.48 -0.85
N ARG A 122 -11.09 -7.18 -1.02
CA ARG A 122 -10.11 -6.08 -1.09
C ARG A 122 -9.80 -5.49 0.28
N ARG A 123 -10.68 -5.70 1.26
CA ARG A 123 -10.52 -5.14 2.59
C ARG A 123 -9.38 -5.82 3.35
N LYS A 124 -8.32 -5.07 3.72
CA LYS A 124 -7.26 -5.55 4.61
C LYS A 124 -7.88 -6.11 5.92
N PRO A 125 -7.51 -7.33 6.38
CA PRO A 125 -6.26 -8.04 6.07
C PRO A 125 -6.29 -8.94 4.81
N ARG A 126 -7.34 -8.96 4.01
CA ARG A 126 -7.34 -9.70 2.74
C ARG A 126 -6.48 -8.98 1.71
N PRO A 127 -5.73 -9.72 0.85
CA PRO A 127 -4.72 -9.14 -0.04
C PRO A 127 -5.27 -8.57 -1.35
N GLY A 128 -6.59 -8.47 -1.52
CA GLY A 128 -7.22 -8.17 -2.82
C GLY A 128 -6.76 -6.85 -3.45
N MET A 129 -6.55 -5.77 -2.67
CA MET A 129 -6.02 -4.52 -3.22
C MET A 129 -4.60 -4.67 -3.76
N LEU A 130 -3.74 -5.41 -3.04
CA LEU A 130 -2.36 -5.64 -3.48
C LEU A 130 -2.33 -6.50 -4.74
N ALA A 131 -3.17 -7.53 -4.80
CA ALA A 131 -3.28 -8.42 -5.96
C ALA A 131 -3.81 -7.68 -7.20
N ASP A 132 -4.83 -6.82 -7.04
CA ASP A 132 -5.40 -6.01 -8.11
C ASP A 132 -4.35 -5.06 -8.70
N ALA A 133 -3.64 -4.31 -7.84
CA ALA A 133 -2.55 -3.42 -8.28
C ALA A 133 -1.41 -4.20 -8.94
N ALA A 134 -1.03 -5.37 -8.39
CA ALA A 134 0.03 -6.20 -8.97
C ALA A 134 -0.33 -6.67 -10.37
N ALA A 135 -1.57 -7.08 -10.59
CA ALA A 135 -2.05 -7.48 -11.93
C ALA A 135 -2.06 -6.28 -12.90
N ALA A 136 -2.59 -5.12 -12.47
CA ALA A 136 -2.72 -3.93 -13.31
C ALA A 136 -1.36 -3.32 -13.70
N LEU A 137 -0.41 -3.28 -12.75
CA LEU A 137 0.89 -2.61 -12.93
C LEU A 137 2.05 -3.58 -13.19
N ARG A 138 1.78 -4.88 -13.32
CA ARG A 138 2.78 -5.96 -13.49
C ARG A 138 3.85 -5.92 -12.41
N LEU A 139 3.41 -6.00 -11.14
CA LEU A 139 4.29 -5.96 -9.98
C LEU A 139 4.69 -7.38 -9.55
N ASP A 140 5.87 -7.49 -8.96
CA ASP A 140 6.38 -8.72 -8.33
C ASP A 140 6.16 -8.62 -6.81
N LEU A 141 5.14 -9.28 -6.31
CA LEU A 141 4.77 -9.26 -4.89
C LEU A 141 5.88 -9.84 -3.99
N ALA A 142 6.60 -10.86 -4.46
CA ALA A 142 7.66 -11.50 -3.68
C ALA A 142 8.88 -10.57 -3.47
N ARG A 143 9.04 -9.56 -4.33
CA ARG A 143 10.06 -8.52 -4.22
C ARG A 143 9.52 -7.21 -3.68
N SER A 144 8.26 -7.21 -3.22
CA SER A 144 7.56 -6.01 -2.77
C SER A 144 7.43 -5.97 -1.25
N TRP A 145 7.07 -4.79 -0.77
CA TRP A 145 6.90 -4.51 0.65
C TRP A 145 5.50 -4.00 0.94
N MET A 146 4.96 -4.32 2.12
CA MET A 146 3.79 -3.66 2.70
C MET A 146 4.21 -2.94 3.97
N ILE A 147 3.95 -1.63 4.04
CA ILE A 147 4.24 -0.76 5.19
C ILE A 147 2.90 -0.24 5.73
N GLY A 148 2.68 -0.43 7.03
CA GLY A 148 1.50 0.06 7.71
C GLY A 148 1.65 0.12 9.22
N ASP A 149 0.68 0.75 9.91
CA ASP A 149 0.67 0.94 11.36
C ASP A 149 -0.32 0.03 12.10
N ARG A 150 -0.98 -0.90 11.37
CA ARG A 150 -1.98 -1.81 11.95
C ARG A 150 -1.65 -3.27 11.64
N TRP A 151 -2.08 -4.16 12.53
CA TRP A 151 -1.95 -5.61 12.31
C TRP A 151 -2.52 -6.07 10.96
N ARG A 152 -3.56 -5.38 10.46
CA ARG A 152 -4.21 -5.70 9.18
C ARG A 152 -3.29 -5.49 7.98
N ASP A 153 -2.34 -4.58 8.10
CA ASP A 153 -1.35 -4.31 7.04
C ASP A 153 -0.33 -5.44 6.98
N VAL A 154 0.14 -5.87 8.16
CA VAL A 154 1.06 -7.02 8.28
C VAL A 154 0.43 -8.28 7.70
N ASP A 155 -0.77 -8.65 8.17
CA ASP A 155 -1.49 -9.83 7.69
C ASP A 155 -1.77 -9.75 6.18
N CYS A 156 -2.14 -8.57 5.68
CA CYS A 156 -2.41 -8.34 4.25
C CYS A 156 -1.14 -8.50 3.41
N GLY A 157 -0.03 -7.91 3.83
CA GLY A 157 1.25 -8.01 3.13
C GLY A 157 1.73 -9.45 3.06
N GLN A 158 1.70 -10.17 4.17
CA GLN A 158 2.09 -11.58 4.23
C GLN A 158 1.16 -12.48 3.39
N ALA A 159 -0.15 -12.24 3.44
CA ALA A 159 -1.11 -12.98 2.60
C ALA A 159 -0.90 -12.72 1.09
N ALA A 160 -0.33 -11.57 0.73
CA ALA A 160 0.04 -11.24 -0.64
C ALA A 160 1.43 -11.78 -1.05
N GLY A 161 2.22 -12.30 -0.11
CA GLY A 161 3.60 -12.73 -0.35
C GLY A 161 4.63 -11.60 -0.34
N CYS A 162 4.28 -10.43 0.19
CA CYS A 162 5.19 -9.30 0.38
C CYS A 162 5.97 -9.42 1.69
N ARG A 163 7.13 -8.77 1.77
CA ARG A 163 7.76 -8.44 3.05
C ARG A 163 6.95 -7.37 3.77
N THR A 164 7.02 -7.33 5.09
CA THR A 164 6.18 -6.46 5.90
C THR A 164 6.99 -5.60 6.87
N ILE A 165 6.62 -4.32 6.97
CA ILE A 165 7.17 -3.40 7.96
C ILE A 165 6.01 -2.80 8.75
N PHE A 166 6.04 -3.01 10.06
CA PHE A 166 5.07 -2.45 10.99
C PHE A 166 5.61 -1.16 11.62
N ILE A 167 4.83 -0.08 11.54
CA ILE A 167 5.13 1.16 12.24
C ILE A 167 4.38 1.12 13.57
N ASP A 168 5.13 0.94 14.66
CA ASP A 168 4.59 0.79 15.99
C ASP A 168 4.48 2.14 16.72
N TYR A 169 3.28 2.66 16.81
CA TYR A 169 2.94 3.84 17.62
C TYR A 169 2.51 3.49 19.05
N GLY A 170 2.58 2.24 19.46
CA GLY A 170 2.14 1.78 20.78
C GLY A 170 0.62 1.75 20.94
N TYR A 171 -0.14 1.54 19.86
CA TYR A 171 -1.58 1.36 19.97
C TYR A 171 -1.90 0.09 20.75
N ASN A 172 -2.95 0.13 21.56
CA ASN A 172 -3.44 -1.05 22.26
C ASN A 172 -4.21 -1.98 21.30
N GLU A 173 -3.50 -2.52 20.31
CA GLU A 173 -4.02 -3.44 19.32
C GLU A 173 -3.02 -4.59 19.13
N PRO A 174 -3.42 -5.84 19.38
CA PRO A 174 -2.49 -6.96 19.29
C PRO A 174 -2.06 -7.22 17.84
N ILE A 175 -0.76 -7.41 17.63
CA ILE A 175 -0.20 -7.94 16.39
C ILE A 175 -0.56 -9.42 16.34
N ARG A 176 -1.10 -9.88 15.21
CA ARG A 176 -1.53 -11.27 15.00
C ARG A 176 -0.44 -12.14 14.40
N GLN A 177 0.29 -11.57 13.45
CA GLN A 177 1.43 -12.22 12.81
C GLN A 177 2.68 -11.35 13.00
N GLN A 178 3.84 -12.00 13.16
CA GLN A 178 5.10 -11.28 13.31
C GLN A 178 5.46 -10.57 12.00
N PRO A 179 5.63 -9.24 11.98
CA PRO A 179 6.14 -8.53 10.81
C PRO A 179 7.63 -8.86 10.60
N ASP A 180 8.12 -8.70 9.37
CA ASP A 180 9.56 -8.86 9.09
C ASP A 180 10.39 -7.80 9.82
N PHE A 181 9.86 -6.58 9.94
CA PHE A 181 10.49 -5.46 10.66
C PHE A 181 9.46 -4.65 11.43
N THR A 182 9.90 -4.10 12.57
CA THR A 182 9.15 -3.12 13.36
C THR A 182 9.98 -1.86 13.52
N VAL A 183 9.38 -0.71 13.27
CA VAL A 183 10.01 0.62 13.32
C VAL A 183 9.10 1.62 14.04
N ARG A 184 9.56 2.85 14.22
CA ARG A 184 8.79 3.93 14.87
C ARG A 184 8.32 5.00 13.88
N THR A 185 8.93 5.08 12.70
CA THR A 185 8.65 6.11 11.71
C THR A 185 8.63 5.56 10.29
N PHE A 186 7.94 6.25 9.39
CA PHE A 186 7.95 5.91 7.97
C PHE A 186 9.36 6.07 7.35
N ALA A 187 10.13 7.04 7.81
CA ALA A 187 11.50 7.24 7.33
C ALA A 187 12.42 6.05 7.66
N GLU A 188 12.27 5.46 8.86
CA GLU A 188 12.99 4.23 9.23
C GLU A 188 12.56 3.05 8.35
N ALA A 189 11.25 2.93 8.07
CA ALA A 189 10.73 1.90 7.17
C ALA A 189 11.33 2.02 5.76
N ALA A 190 11.33 3.22 5.20
CA ALA A 190 11.94 3.49 3.89
C ALA A 190 13.43 3.16 3.87
N GLY A 191 14.17 3.50 4.93
CA GLY A 191 15.59 3.15 5.08
C GLY A 191 15.84 1.64 5.03
N ILE A 192 14.96 0.83 5.65
CA ILE A 192 15.04 -0.64 5.60
C ILE A 192 14.83 -1.14 4.17
N VAL A 193 13.82 -0.63 3.47
CA VAL A 193 13.54 -1.02 2.07
C VAL A 193 14.73 -0.70 1.17
N LEU A 194 15.28 0.51 1.28
CA LEU A 194 16.41 0.98 0.47
C LEU A 194 17.70 0.18 0.74
N ALA A 195 17.90 -0.33 1.94
CA ALA A 195 19.04 -1.15 2.30
C ALA A 195 18.93 -2.62 1.84
N ARG A 196 17.76 -3.05 1.34
CA ARG A 196 17.45 -4.46 0.99
C ARG A 196 16.67 -4.56 -0.32
N PRO A 197 17.25 -4.13 -1.44
CA PRO A 197 16.62 -4.13 -2.76
C PRO A 197 16.24 -5.53 -3.26
#